data_1c0d5a825e90ddc6e9a9281dd6c7659a
#
_entry.id   1c0d5a825e90ddc6e9a9281dd6c7659a
#
_cell.length_a   1.000
_cell.length_b   1.000
_cell.length_c   1.000
_cell.angle_alpha   90.00
_cell.angle_beta   90.00
_cell.angle_gamma   90.00
#
_symmetry.space_group_name_H-M   'P 1'
#
loop_
_entity.id
_entity.type
_entity.pdbx_description
1 polymer ?
#
loop_
_entity_poly.entity_id
_entity_poly.type
_entity_poly.pdbx_seq_one_letter_code
_entity_poly.pdbx_strand_id
1 'polypeptide(L)'
;NLHFLSRLGLRYNRLTGIPASLSNCKNMDEFNVEGNSISQLPDGLLASLNELTSITLSRNSFMSYPSGGPAQFTKAFSINLEHNQIDKIPYGIFSRAKNLTKLNMKENLLTSLPLDIGTWINMVELNLGTNQLTKLPDDIQCLQNLEVLILSNNLLKRIPPSIGSLRKLRVLDLEENKLEVLPNEIGFLHDLQKLIVQSNQLTSLPRSIGHLINLTFLSVGENNLQYLPEEIGTLENLESLYLNDNPNLCNLPFELALCVSLQIMSIE
;
A
#
# COMPACT_ATOMS: atom_id res chain seq x y z
N ASN A 1 -32.64 13.78 -17.63
CA ASN A 1 -32.30 13.64 -16.22
C ASN A 1 -32.16 12.15 -15.85
N LEU A 2 -30.92 11.73 -15.56
CA LEU A 2 -30.63 10.33 -15.26
C LEU A 2 -30.71 10.08 -13.74
N HIS A 3 -31.87 10.27 -13.13
CA HIS A 3 -32.04 10.18 -11.69
C HIS A 3 -31.80 8.78 -11.12
N PHE A 4 -31.97 7.74 -11.93
CA PHE A 4 -31.81 6.36 -11.49
C PHE A 4 -30.40 5.79 -11.77
N LEU A 5 -29.54 6.57 -12.41
CA LEU A 5 -28.18 6.13 -12.70
C LEU A 5 -27.41 5.92 -11.39
N SER A 6 -27.06 4.66 -11.10
CA SER A 6 -26.32 4.30 -9.90
C SER A 6 -24.85 3.97 -10.18
N ARG A 7 -24.56 3.49 -11.39
CA ARG A 7 -23.20 3.10 -11.79
C ARG A 7 -22.86 3.72 -13.13
N LEU A 8 -21.73 4.42 -13.18
CA LEU A 8 -21.21 4.96 -14.43
C LEU A 8 -19.85 4.33 -14.69
N GLY A 9 -19.76 3.56 -15.79
CA GLY A 9 -18.52 2.94 -16.23
C GLY A 9 -18.15 3.44 -17.61
N LEU A 10 -17.05 4.20 -17.70
CA LEU A 10 -16.54 4.79 -18.95
C LEU A 10 -15.09 4.38 -19.22
N ARG A 11 -14.67 3.25 -18.67
CA ARG A 11 -13.27 2.80 -18.70
C ARG A 11 -12.78 2.50 -20.12
N TYR A 12 -11.48 2.75 -20.32
CA TYR A 12 -10.73 2.46 -21.55
C TYR A 12 -11.34 3.10 -22.81
N ASN A 13 -11.64 4.39 -22.70
CA ASN A 13 -12.02 5.22 -23.82
C ASN A 13 -10.92 6.29 -24.08
N ARG A 14 -11.25 7.38 -24.73
CA ARG A 14 -10.34 8.49 -25.00
C ARG A 14 -10.90 9.82 -24.48
N LEU A 15 -11.65 9.75 -23.37
CA LEU A 15 -12.27 10.93 -22.80
C LEU A 15 -11.21 11.87 -22.24
N THR A 16 -11.42 13.16 -22.47
CA THR A 16 -10.58 14.22 -21.91
C THR A 16 -11.29 15.01 -20.80
N GLY A 17 -12.58 14.74 -20.61
CA GLY A 17 -13.38 15.42 -19.60
C GLY A 17 -14.74 14.73 -19.40
N ILE A 18 -15.45 15.19 -18.40
CA ILE A 18 -16.77 14.70 -18.01
C ILE A 18 -17.71 15.92 -17.95
N PRO A 19 -18.96 15.81 -18.46
CA PRO A 19 -19.86 16.95 -18.44
C PRO A 19 -20.29 17.30 -17.00
N ALA A 20 -20.34 18.61 -16.70
CA ALA A 20 -20.72 19.10 -15.39
C ALA A 20 -22.18 18.71 -15.01
N SER A 21 -23.03 18.51 -16.01
CA SER A 21 -24.43 18.10 -15.80
C SER A 21 -24.57 16.74 -15.15
N LEU A 22 -23.50 15.93 -15.12
CA LEU A 22 -23.49 14.65 -14.44
C LEU A 22 -23.71 14.80 -12.93
N SER A 23 -23.48 15.98 -12.39
CA SER A 23 -23.76 16.32 -10.99
C SER A 23 -25.22 16.11 -10.57
N ASN A 24 -26.12 16.03 -11.54
CA ASN A 24 -27.55 15.79 -11.29
C ASN A 24 -27.88 14.30 -11.04
N CYS A 25 -26.93 13.39 -11.25
CA CYS A 25 -27.14 11.95 -11.03
C CYS A 25 -26.92 11.61 -9.54
N LYS A 26 -27.85 12.07 -8.68
CA LYS A 26 -27.69 12.02 -7.21
C LYS A 26 -27.70 10.61 -6.61
N ASN A 27 -28.16 9.61 -7.35
CA ASN A 27 -28.18 8.22 -6.88
C ASN A 27 -26.95 7.40 -7.25
N MET A 28 -25.95 8.04 -7.87
CA MET A 28 -24.74 7.35 -8.29
C MET A 28 -23.92 6.91 -7.09
N ASP A 29 -23.62 5.61 -7.01
CA ASP A 29 -22.76 5.04 -5.97
C ASP A 29 -21.42 4.55 -6.52
N GLU A 30 -21.30 4.31 -7.84
CA GLU A 30 -20.08 3.84 -8.48
C GLU A 30 -19.73 4.74 -9.68
N PHE A 31 -18.52 5.31 -9.63
CA PHE A 31 -18.01 6.18 -10.71
C PHE A 31 -16.67 5.63 -11.17
N ASN A 32 -16.58 5.21 -12.43
CA ASN A 32 -15.37 4.60 -12.98
C ASN A 32 -15.05 5.18 -14.35
N VAL A 33 -13.95 5.93 -14.42
CA VAL A 33 -13.42 6.52 -15.67
C VAL A 33 -12.01 6.05 -15.95
N GLU A 34 -11.61 4.89 -15.43
CA GLU A 34 -10.29 4.31 -15.61
C GLU A 34 -9.89 4.27 -17.09
N GLY A 35 -8.62 4.56 -17.37
CA GLY A 35 -8.08 4.37 -18.73
C GLY A 35 -8.53 5.41 -19.74
N ASN A 36 -8.62 6.64 -19.35
CA ASN A 36 -8.91 7.77 -20.24
C ASN A 36 -7.75 8.78 -20.19
N SER A 37 -7.98 10.00 -20.68
CA SER A 37 -7.00 11.08 -20.68
C SER A 37 -7.50 12.29 -19.89
N ILE A 38 -8.20 12.04 -18.78
CA ILE A 38 -8.82 13.10 -17.98
C ILE A 38 -7.77 13.69 -17.04
N SER A 39 -7.63 15.02 -17.07
CA SER A 39 -6.74 15.76 -16.15
C SER A 39 -7.51 16.54 -15.09
N GLN A 40 -8.79 16.80 -15.32
CA GLN A 40 -9.66 17.52 -14.41
C GLN A 40 -11.08 17.01 -14.52
N LEU A 41 -11.79 16.99 -13.38
CA LEU A 41 -13.23 16.84 -13.34
C LEU A 41 -13.86 18.23 -13.16
N PRO A 42 -15.13 18.42 -13.52
CA PRO A 42 -15.83 19.66 -13.19
C PRO A 42 -15.73 19.96 -11.71
N ASP A 43 -15.56 21.24 -11.36
CA ASP A 43 -15.41 21.66 -9.96
C ASP A 43 -16.56 21.14 -9.09
N GLY A 44 -16.22 20.45 -8.02
CA GLY A 44 -17.19 19.92 -7.06
C GLY A 44 -18.05 18.77 -7.56
N LEU A 45 -17.74 18.17 -8.70
CA LEU A 45 -18.56 17.07 -9.24
C LEU A 45 -18.70 15.92 -8.24
N LEU A 46 -17.59 15.41 -7.73
CA LEU A 46 -17.65 14.26 -6.79
C LEU A 46 -18.31 14.62 -5.48
N ALA A 47 -18.17 15.86 -5.02
CA ALA A 47 -18.85 16.34 -3.81
C ALA A 47 -20.37 16.42 -4.02
N SER A 48 -20.81 16.72 -5.25
CA SER A 48 -22.23 16.76 -5.60
C SER A 48 -22.85 15.37 -5.67
N LEU A 49 -22.04 14.36 -6.01
CA LEU A 49 -22.46 12.95 -6.07
C LEU A 49 -22.29 12.30 -4.69
N ASN A 50 -23.04 12.78 -3.72
CA ASN A 50 -22.84 12.49 -2.30
C ASN A 50 -23.16 11.06 -1.86
N GLU A 51 -23.60 10.20 -2.79
CA GLU A 51 -23.85 8.77 -2.51
C GLU A 51 -22.71 7.87 -3.01
N LEU A 52 -21.60 8.42 -3.54
CA LEU A 52 -20.51 7.64 -4.07
C LEU A 52 -19.83 6.80 -3.00
N THR A 53 -19.75 5.50 -3.24
CA THR A 53 -19.05 4.54 -2.38
C THR A 53 -17.77 4.03 -3.03
N SER A 54 -17.70 3.99 -4.36
CA SER A 54 -16.52 3.53 -5.11
C SER A 54 -16.18 4.54 -6.20
N ILE A 55 -14.94 5.02 -6.17
CA ILE A 55 -14.43 6.05 -7.08
C ILE A 55 -13.16 5.52 -7.73
N THR A 56 -13.19 5.33 -9.05
CA THR A 56 -12.05 4.83 -9.82
C THR A 56 -11.66 5.84 -10.90
N LEU A 57 -10.51 6.47 -10.68
CA LEU A 57 -9.92 7.48 -11.56
C LEU A 57 -8.56 7.04 -12.10
N SER A 58 -8.24 5.76 -11.96
CA SER A 58 -6.94 5.21 -12.34
C SER A 58 -6.66 5.34 -13.83
N ARG A 59 -5.37 5.38 -14.19
CA ARG A 59 -4.90 5.46 -15.57
C ARG A 59 -5.50 6.64 -16.34
N ASN A 60 -5.32 7.80 -15.77
CA ASN A 60 -5.70 9.09 -16.36
C ASN A 60 -4.50 10.05 -16.28
N SER A 61 -4.74 11.34 -16.36
CA SER A 61 -3.70 12.37 -16.36
C SER A 61 -3.86 13.37 -15.23
N PHE A 62 -4.44 12.95 -14.10
CA PHE A 62 -4.60 13.82 -12.93
C PHE A 62 -3.24 14.19 -12.35
N MET A 63 -3.03 15.48 -12.09
CA MET A 63 -1.84 16.00 -11.42
C MET A 63 -2.13 16.36 -9.96
N SER A 64 -3.39 16.35 -9.58
CA SER A 64 -3.86 16.62 -8.22
C SER A 64 -5.18 15.91 -7.97
N TYR A 65 -5.58 15.84 -6.70
CA TYR A 65 -6.91 15.38 -6.36
C TYR A 65 -7.97 16.29 -6.98
N PRO A 66 -9.15 15.73 -7.38
CA PRO A 66 -10.24 16.56 -7.89
C PRO A 66 -10.63 17.66 -6.91
N SER A 67 -11.03 18.81 -7.43
CA SER A 67 -11.52 19.92 -6.62
C SER A 67 -12.91 19.61 -6.05
N GLY A 68 -13.11 19.85 -4.79
CA GLY A 68 -14.36 19.54 -4.09
C GLY A 68 -14.16 19.26 -2.63
N GLY A 69 -12.90 19.21 -2.19
CA GLY A 69 -12.54 19.04 -0.80
C GLY A 69 -12.96 17.72 -0.18
N PRO A 70 -13.02 17.65 1.17
CA PRO A 70 -13.31 16.40 1.89
C PRO A 70 -14.71 15.82 1.62
N ALA A 71 -15.68 16.65 1.25
CA ALA A 71 -17.03 16.20 0.98
C ALA A 71 -17.12 15.18 -0.17
N GLN A 72 -16.12 15.18 -1.07
CA GLN A 72 -16.06 14.25 -2.20
C GLN A 72 -16.07 12.78 -1.76
N PHE A 73 -15.56 12.50 -0.57
CA PHE A 73 -15.26 11.13 -0.16
C PHE A 73 -16.05 10.70 1.07
N THR A 74 -17.13 11.43 1.41
CA THR A 74 -17.88 11.23 2.65
C THR A 74 -18.40 9.79 2.80
N LYS A 75 -18.90 9.17 1.74
CA LYS A 75 -19.41 7.79 1.77
C LYS A 75 -18.48 6.78 1.09
N ALA A 76 -17.35 7.21 0.61
CA ALA A 76 -16.43 6.34 -0.11
C ALA A 76 -15.81 5.28 0.83
N PHE A 77 -15.84 4.02 0.39
CA PHE A 77 -15.06 2.96 1.01
C PHE A 77 -13.84 2.60 0.18
N SER A 78 -13.85 2.89 -1.12
CA SER A 78 -12.75 2.55 -2.04
C SER A 78 -12.46 3.71 -3.00
N ILE A 79 -11.20 4.12 -3.03
CA ILE A 79 -10.71 5.17 -3.93
C ILE A 79 -9.50 4.62 -4.66
N ASN A 80 -9.54 4.67 -6.01
CA ASN A 80 -8.44 4.24 -6.85
C ASN A 80 -7.98 5.39 -7.76
N LEU A 81 -6.75 5.86 -7.51
CA LEU A 81 -6.08 6.90 -8.28
C LEU A 81 -4.76 6.37 -8.88
N GLU A 82 -4.64 5.06 -9.04
CA GLU A 82 -3.46 4.42 -9.60
C GLU A 82 -3.10 5.01 -10.96
N HIS A 83 -1.80 5.13 -11.21
CA HIS A 83 -1.26 5.54 -12.51
C HIS A 83 -1.82 6.89 -12.97
N ASN A 84 -1.50 7.91 -12.22
CA ASN A 84 -1.71 9.31 -12.54
C ASN A 84 -0.38 10.05 -12.29
N GLN A 85 -0.41 11.35 -12.13
CA GLN A 85 0.77 12.19 -11.90
C GLN A 85 0.62 13.02 -10.65
N ILE A 86 -0.03 12.46 -9.63
CA ILE A 86 -0.35 13.16 -8.39
C ILE A 86 0.89 13.19 -7.50
N ASP A 87 1.28 14.37 -7.07
CA ASP A 87 2.47 14.56 -6.26
C ASP A 87 2.18 14.74 -4.76
N LYS A 88 0.90 14.83 -4.39
CA LYS A 88 0.54 15.06 -2.99
C LYS A 88 -0.90 14.64 -2.70
N ILE A 89 -1.09 14.08 -1.51
CA ILE A 89 -2.42 13.83 -0.93
C ILE A 89 -2.72 15.03 -0.04
N PRO A 90 -3.77 15.83 -0.35
CA PRO A 90 -4.03 17.06 0.42
C PRO A 90 -4.34 16.78 1.88
N TYR A 91 -3.84 17.64 2.76
CA TYR A 91 -4.19 17.59 4.18
C TYR A 91 -5.71 17.72 4.36
N GLY A 92 -6.27 16.81 5.16
CA GLY A 92 -7.70 16.82 5.48
C GLY A 92 -8.61 16.26 4.40
N ILE A 93 -8.07 15.79 3.27
CA ILE A 93 -8.90 15.34 2.15
C ILE A 93 -9.85 14.20 2.54
N PHE A 94 -9.46 13.37 3.49
CA PHE A 94 -10.26 12.24 3.98
C PHE A 94 -10.87 12.47 5.36
N SER A 95 -10.93 13.74 5.82
CA SER A 95 -11.46 14.07 7.15
C SER A 95 -12.93 13.66 7.34
N ARG A 96 -13.69 13.55 6.26
CA ARG A 96 -15.09 13.11 6.28
C ARG A 96 -15.27 11.67 5.82
N ALA A 97 -14.21 11.00 5.40
CA ALA A 97 -14.26 9.65 4.82
C ALA A 97 -14.24 8.59 5.93
N LYS A 98 -15.28 8.51 6.73
CA LYS A 98 -15.36 7.61 7.88
C LYS A 98 -15.38 6.13 7.51
N ASN A 99 -15.75 5.80 6.27
CA ASN A 99 -15.86 4.42 5.79
C ASN A 99 -14.72 4.01 4.85
N LEU A 100 -13.72 4.88 4.66
CA LEU A 100 -12.64 4.60 3.72
C LEU A 100 -11.76 3.46 4.24
N THR A 101 -11.75 2.34 3.49
CA THR A 101 -10.98 1.15 3.81
C THR A 101 -9.92 0.82 2.78
N LYS A 102 -10.07 1.31 1.54
CA LYS A 102 -9.13 1.03 0.46
C LYS A 102 -8.71 2.31 -0.25
N LEU A 103 -7.40 2.54 -0.31
CA LEU A 103 -6.81 3.63 -1.08
C LEU A 103 -5.69 3.07 -1.95
N ASN A 104 -5.80 3.27 -3.25
CA ASN A 104 -4.75 2.93 -4.21
C ASN A 104 -4.19 4.20 -4.85
N MET A 105 -2.95 4.52 -4.51
CA MET A 105 -2.18 5.63 -5.08
C MET A 105 -0.93 5.12 -5.80
N LYS A 106 -0.92 3.85 -6.21
CA LYS A 106 0.22 3.26 -6.91
C LYS A 106 0.53 4.03 -8.19
N GLU A 107 1.82 4.10 -8.52
CA GLU A 107 2.28 4.77 -9.76
C GLU A 107 1.83 6.24 -9.84
N ASN A 108 2.23 7.01 -8.85
CA ASN A 108 2.07 8.45 -8.82
C ASN A 108 3.43 9.10 -8.50
N LEU A 109 3.44 10.33 -8.07
CA LEU A 109 4.66 11.11 -7.82
C LEU A 109 4.76 11.56 -6.36
N LEU A 110 4.20 10.80 -5.43
CA LEU A 110 4.21 11.17 -4.00
C LEU A 110 5.63 11.14 -3.45
N THR A 111 6.04 12.21 -2.78
CA THR A 111 7.32 12.29 -2.07
C THR A 111 7.16 12.18 -0.56
N SER A 112 5.96 12.39 -0.06
CA SER A 112 5.62 12.30 1.37
C SER A 112 4.15 11.97 1.54
N LEU A 113 3.76 11.63 2.76
CA LEU A 113 2.37 11.39 3.15
C LEU A 113 1.87 12.59 3.94
N PRO A 114 0.55 12.86 3.96
CA PRO A 114 0.02 14.01 4.68
C PRO A 114 0.20 13.86 6.19
N LEU A 115 0.33 15.00 6.88
CA LEU A 115 0.56 15.00 8.32
C LEU A 115 -0.59 14.41 9.12
N ASP A 116 -1.80 14.40 8.56
CA ASP A 116 -2.99 13.84 9.20
C ASP A 116 -3.26 12.37 8.86
N ILE A 117 -2.26 11.67 8.35
CA ILE A 117 -2.41 10.23 8.01
C ILE A 117 -2.94 9.41 9.20
N GLY A 118 -2.63 9.82 10.44
CA GLY A 118 -3.12 9.16 11.65
C GLY A 118 -4.64 9.16 11.80
N THR A 119 -5.34 9.96 11.01
CA THR A 119 -6.81 9.97 11.02
C THR A 119 -7.44 8.87 10.15
N TRP A 120 -6.65 8.16 9.34
CA TRP A 120 -7.15 7.11 8.45
C TRP A 120 -7.37 5.78 9.19
N ILE A 121 -8.08 5.83 10.29
CA ILE A 121 -8.17 4.73 11.27
C ILE A 121 -8.92 3.49 10.77
N ASN A 122 -9.73 3.63 9.72
CA ASN A 122 -10.48 2.51 9.15
C ASN A 122 -9.82 1.90 7.92
N MET A 123 -8.64 2.40 7.53
CA MET A 123 -7.91 1.89 6.37
C MET A 123 -7.54 0.42 6.57
N VAL A 124 -7.86 -0.41 5.57
CA VAL A 124 -7.53 -1.85 5.55
C VAL A 124 -6.47 -2.15 4.50
N GLU A 125 -6.59 -1.55 3.33
CA GLU A 125 -5.63 -1.72 2.25
C GLU A 125 -5.11 -0.37 1.77
N LEU A 126 -3.79 -0.19 1.85
CA LEU A 126 -3.12 1.03 1.40
C LEU A 126 -2.02 0.66 0.43
N ASN A 127 -2.19 1.05 -0.84
CA ASN A 127 -1.20 0.82 -1.87
C ASN A 127 -0.54 2.14 -2.28
N LEU A 128 0.73 2.28 -1.93
CA LEU A 128 1.56 3.44 -2.22
C LEU A 128 2.78 3.04 -3.08
N GLY A 129 2.70 1.90 -3.74
CA GLY A 129 3.79 1.39 -4.58
C GLY A 129 4.13 2.32 -5.71
N THR A 130 5.38 2.27 -6.17
CA THR A 130 5.87 3.06 -7.30
C THR A 130 5.56 4.56 -7.15
N ASN A 131 6.12 5.12 -6.11
CA ASN A 131 6.13 6.54 -5.81
C ASN A 131 7.58 6.96 -5.47
N GLN A 132 7.77 8.07 -4.80
CA GLN A 132 9.08 8.60 -4.44
C GLN A 132 9.18 8.87 -2.94
N LEU A 133 8.52 8.05 -2.13
CA LEU A 133 8.51 8.21 -0.68
C LEU A 133 9.90 7.94 -0.11
N THR A 134 10.39 8.85 0.74
CA THR A 134 11.69 8.72 1.39
C THR A 134 11.58 8.23 2.82
N LYS A 135 10.41 8.34 3.45
CA LYS A 135 10.15 7.90 4.81
C LYS A 135 8.67 7.66 5.05
N LEU A 136 8.36 6.87 6.08
CA LEU A 136 7.02 6.74 6.63
C LEU A 136 6.93 7.55 7.92
N PRO A 137 5.83 8.28 8.15
CA PRO A 137 5.63 8.99 9.42
C PRO A 137 5.34 8.02 10.55
N ASP A 138 5.68 8.41 11.78
CA ASP A 138 5.37 7.62 12.97
C ASP A 138 3.87 7.42 13.15
N ASP A 139 3.06 8.34 12.66
CA ASP A 139 1.60 8.27 12.74
C ASP A 139 0.99 7.11 11.94
N ILE A 140 1.80 6.39 11.15
CA ILE A 140 1.37 5.14 10.53
C ILE A 140 0.83 4.17 11.60
N GLN A 141 1.33 4.25 12.83
CA GLN A 141 0.89 3.44 13.96
C GLN A 141 -0.61 3.56 14.26
N CYS A 142 -1.23 4.66 13.85
CA CYS A 142 -2.65 4.90 14.09
C CYS A 142 -3.57 4.08 13.19
N LEU A 143 -3.04 3.50 12.12
CA LEU A 143 -3.82 2.72 11.15
C LEU A 143 -4.04 1.29 11.68
N GLN A 144 -4.76 1.18 12.79
CA GLN A 144 -4.91 -0.05 13.57
C GLN A 144 -5.65 -1.18 12.85
N ASN A 145 -6.35 -0.89 11.77
CA ASN A 145 -7.08 -1.89 10.99
C ASN A 145 -6.36 -2.30 9.70
N LEU A 146 -5.16 -1.77 9.47
CA LEU A 146 -4.43 -2.01 8.24
C LEU A 146 -4.01 -3.48 8.13
N GLU A 147 -4.39 -4.12 7.02
CA GLU A 147 -4.06 -5.52 6.72
C GLU A 147 -3.08 -5.65 5.57
N VAL A 148 -3.13 -4.74 4.61
CA VAL A 148 -2.25 -4.76 3.43
C VAL A 148 -1.59 -3.40 3.26
N LEU A 149 -0.26 -3.38 3.29
CA LEU A 149 0.53 -2.18 3.07
C LEU A 149 1.55 -2.47 1.96
N ILE A 150 1.35 -1.80 0.82
CA ILE A 150 2.23 -1.91 -0.34
C ILE A 150 3.05 -0.62 -0.46
N LEU A 151 4.36 -0.75 -0.32
CA LEU A 151 5.32 0.35 -0.41
C LEU A 151 6.45 0.03 -1.39
N SER A 152 6.23 -0.95 -2.26
CA SER A 152 7.23 -1.36 -3.24
C SER A 152 7.62 -0.21 -4.16
N ASN A 153 8.88 -0.24 -4.63
CA ASN A 153 9.40 0.73 -5.57
C ASN A 153 9.23 2.19 -5.10
N ASN A 154 9.81 2.46 -3.94
CA ASN A 154 9.94 3.80 -3.36
C ASN A 154 11.42 4.06 -3.02
N LEU A 155 11.70 5.05 -2.21
CA LEU A 155 13.06 5.46 -1.84
C LEU A 155 13.29 5.35 -0.33
N LEU A 156 12.61 4.43 0.33
CA LEU A 156 12.67 4.26 1.78
C LEU A 156 14.04 3.73 2.21
N LYS A 157 14.68 4.41 3.15
CA LYS A 157 15.95 3.98 3.74
C LYS A 157 15.77 3.21 5.03
N ARG A 158 14.64 3.41 5.70
CA ARG A 158 14.29 2.73 6.95
C ARG A 158 12.78 2.67 7.12
N ILE A 159 12.35 1.75 7.97
CA ILE A 159 10.95 1.63 8.41
C ILE A 159 10.93 2.04 9.89
N PRO A 160 10.01 2.93 10.30
CA PRO A 160 9.97 3.36 11.69
C PRO A 160 9.56 2.22 12.63
N PRO A 161 10.04 2.22 13.88
CA PRO A 161 9.61 1.23 14.88
C PRO A 161 8.10 1.17 15.09
N SER A 162 7.41 2.27 14.84
CA SER A 162 5.95 2.36 14.94
C SER A 162 5.21 1.37 14.03
N ILE A 163 5.90 0.81 13.02
CA ILE A 163 5.31 -0.25 12.17
C ILE A 163 4.81 -1.43 13.01
N GLY A 164 5.47 -1.71 14.14
CA GLY A 164 5.10 -2.80 15.03
C GLY A 164 3.73 -2.67 15.68
N SER A 165 3.12 -1.49 15.61
CA SER A 165 1.78 -1.25 16.13
C SER A 165 0.67 -1.73 15.19
N LEU A 166 1.01 -2.08 13.95
CA LEU A 166 0.05 -2.53 12.94
C LEU A 166 -0.28 -4.02 13.11
N ARG A 167 -0.95 -4.35 14.21
CA ARG A 167 -1.15 -5.73 14.69
C ARG A 167 -2.00 -6.61 13.77
N LYS A 168 -2.77 -6.02 12.85
CA LYS A 168 -3.59 -6.75 11.89
C LYS A 168 -2.92 -6.92 10.54
N LEU A 169 -1.70 -6.42 10.37
CA LEU A 169 -1.01 -6.46 9.09
C LEU A 169 -0.73 -7.90 8.67
N ARG A 170 -1.18 -8.26 7.47
CA ARG A 170 -1.00 -9.57 6.86
C ARG A 170 0.02 -9.55 5.71
N VAL A 171 0.08 -8.45 4.97
CA VAL A 171 0.98 -8.29 3.82
C VAL A 171 1.74 -6.97 3.97
N LEU A 172 3.07 -7.07 3.95
CA LEU A 172 3.96 -5.92 3.93
C LEU A 172 4.91 -6.08 2.74
N ASP A 173 4.73 -5.23 1.72
CA ASP A 173 5.56 -5.25 0.52
C ASP A 173 6.47 -4.02 0.50
N LEU A 174 7.76 -4.27 0.66
CA LEU A 174 8.82 -3.26 0.69
C LEU A 174 9.84 -3.48 -0.44
N GLU A 175 9.45 -4.23 -1.48
CA GLU A 175 10.33 -4.53 -2.60
C GLU A 175 10.87 -3.26 -3.26
N GLU A 176 12.12 -3.31 -3.71
CA GLU A 176 12.75 -2.19 -4.42
C GLU A 176 12.68 -0.86 -3.66
N ASN A 177 13.28 -0.85 -2.50
CA ASN A 177 13.56 0.35 -1.72
C ASN A 177 15.08 0.44 -1.47
N LYS A 178 15.49 1.20 -0.49
CA LYS A 178 16.90 1.39 -0.12
C LYS A 178 17.12 1.02 1.35
N LEU A 179 16.38 0.04 1.84
CA LEU A 179 16.43 -0.36 3.25
C LEU A 179 17.77 -1.01 3.57
N GLU A 180 18.44 -0.50 4.58
CA GLU A 180 19.70 -1.08 5.10
C GLU A 180 19.45 -2.02 6.28
N VAL A 181 18.33 -1.80 7.00
CA VAL A 181 17.97 -2.58 8.19
C VAL A 181 16.45 -2.57 8.34
N LEU A 182 15.92 -3.63 8.94
CA LEU A 182 14.53 -3.69 9.41
C LEU A 182 14.51 -3.46 10.93
N PRO A 183 13.50 -2.76 11.47
CA PRO A 183 13.41 -2.56 12.90
C PRO A 183 13.08 -3.87 13.63
N ASN A 184 13.54 -4.01 14.87
CA ASN A 184 13.20 -5.16 15.69
C ASN A 184 11.69 -5.30 15.93
N GLU A 185 10.98 -4.18 15.89
CA GLU A 185 9.54 -4.11 16.10
C GLU A 185 8.74 -4.81 15.00
N ILE A 186 9.40 -5.18 13.88
CA ILE A 186 8.77 -6.03 12.86
C ILE A 186 8.24 -7.33 13.49
N GLY A 187 8.90 -7.83 14.52
CA GLY A 187 8.51 -9.03 15.23
C GLY A 187 7.16 -8.96 15.95
N PHE A 188 6.60 -7.76 16.12
CA PHE A 188 5.28 -7.59 16.73
C PHE A 188 4.13 -7.86 15.74
N LEU A 189 4.44 -8.02 14.45
CA LEU A 189 3.44 -8.23 13.41
C LEU A 189 3.03 -9.71 13.35
N HIS A 190 2.39 -10.19 14.41
CA HIS A 190 2.09 -11.62 14.58
C HIS A 190 1.13 -12.19 13.54
N ASP A 191 0.31 -11.36 12.90
CA ASP A 191 -0.60 -11.80 11.84
C ASP A 191 0.04 -11.74 10.45
N LEU A 192 1.30 -11.29 10.36
CA LEU A 192 1.97 -11.15 9.07
C LEU A 192 2.14 -12.51 8.40
N GLN A 193 1.65 -12.61 7.17
CA GLN A 193 1.70 -13.81 6.34
C GLN A 193 2.71 -13.68 5.22
N LYS A 194 2.90 -12.47 4.69
CA LYS A 194 3.75 -12.21 3.54
C LYS A 194 4.62 -10.97 3.80
N LEU A 195 5.93 -11.19 3.78
CA LEU A 195 6.92 -10.12 3.91
C LEU A 195 7.83 -10.14 2.68
N ILE A 196 7.80 -9.05 1.91
CA ILE A 196 8.61 -8.89 0.72
C ILE A 196 9.58 -7.73 0.96
N VAL A 197 10.87 -8.05 1.04
CA VAL A 197 11.96 -7.06 1.20
C VAL A 197 13.03 -7.27 0.14
N GLN A 198 12.68 -7.91 -0.96
CA GLN A 198 13.55 -8.13 -2.10
C GLN A 198 14.06 -6.81 -2.68
N SER A 199 15.27 -6.81 -3.24
CA SER A 199 15.85 -5.64 -3.90
C SER A 199 15.98 -4.43 -2.98
N ASN A 200 16.63 -4.65 -1.85
CA ASN A 200 17.04 -3.62 -0.89
C ASN A 200 18.54 -3.73 -0.62
N GLN A 201 19.00 -3.19 0.48
CA GLN A 201 20.42 -3.17 0.86
C GLN A 201 20.63 -3.79 2.25
N LEU A 202 19.77 -4.76 2.61
CA LEU A 202 19.83 -5.41 3.93
C LEU A 202 21.10 -6.24 4.06
N THR A 203 21.81 -6.09 5.18
CA THR A 203 22.98 -6.91 5.52
C THR A 203 22.65 -8.05 6.47
N SER A 204 21.52 -7.94 7.17
CA SER A 204 21.01 -8.95 8.09
C SER A 204 19.50 -8.78 8.28
N LEU A 205 18.87 -9.79 8.85
CA LEU A 205 17.49 -9.73 9.33
C LEU A 205 17.53 -9.65 10.86
N PRO A 206 16.58 -8.93 11.49
CA PRO A 206 16.53 -8.91 12.95
C PRO A 206 16.17 -10.28 13.49
N ARG A 207 16.67 -10.62 14.69
CA ARG A 207 16.34 -11.89 15.35
C ARG A 207 14.84 -12.03 15.59
N SER A 208 14.14 -10.91 15.78
CA SER A 208 12.70 -10.87 15.98
C SER A 208 11.89 -11.40 14.79
N ILE A 209 12.54 -11.63 13.63
CA ILE A 209 11.89 -12.29 12.50
C ILE A 209 11.25 -13.62 12.93
N GLY A 210 11.85 -14.30 13.90
CA GLY A 210 11.35 -15.54 14.44
C GLY A 210 10.00 -15.43 15.16
N HIS A 211 9.55 -14.22 15.50
CA HIS A 211 8.25 -14.00 16.13
C HIS A 211 7.10 -13.93 15.12
N LEU A 212 7.41 -13.92 13.83
CA LEU A 212 6.40 -13.86 12.76
C LEU A 212 5.81 -15.25 12.52
N ILE A 213 5.14 -15.79 13.53
CA ILE A 213 4.70 -17.19 13.58
C ILE A 213 3.71 -17.58 12.48
N ASN A 214 3.02 -16.62 11.88
CA ASN A 214 2.07 -16.86 10.80
C ASN A 214 2.66 -16.60 9.41
N LEU A 215 3.96 -16.29 9.34
CA LEU A 215 4.62 -15.99 8.07
C LEU A 215 4.67 -17.25 7.19
N THR A 216 4.15 -17.13 5.97
CA THR A 216 4.15 -18.20 4.96
C THR A 216 5.07 -17.88 3.80
N PHE A 217 5.33 -16.61 3.54
CA PHE A 217 6.12 -16.14 2.41
C PHE A 217 7.14 -15.10 2.87
N LEU A 218 8.41 -15.34 2.63
CA LEU A 218 9.49 -14.41 2.93
C LEU A 218 10.40 -14.28 1.71
N SER A 219 10.49 -13.08 1.15
CA SER A 219 11.39 -12.78 0.04
C SER A 219 12.42 -11.75 0.48
N VAL A 220 13.68 -12.17 0.53
CA VAL A 220 14.84 -11.35 0.90
C VAL A 220 15.93 -11.41 -0.17
N GLY A 221 15.59 -11.81 -1.37
CA GLY A 221 16.50 -11.83 -2.50
C GLY A 221 17.02 -10.46 -2.87
N GLU A 222 18.09 -10.42 -3.65
CA GLU A 222 18.70 -9.16 -4.13
C GLU A 222 18.97 -8.17 -2.98
N ASN A 223 19.71 -8.65 -1.97
CA ASN A 223 20.17 -7.86 -0.84
C ASN A 223 21.67 -8.15 -0.62
N ASN A 224 22.20 -7.74 0.52
CA ASN A 224 23.59 -7.98 0.92
C ASN A 224 23.67 -8.82 2.20
N LEU A 225 22.76 -9.76 2.37
CA LEU A 225 22.73 -10.61 3.55
C LEU A 225 24.04 -11.39 3.68
N GLN A 226 24.61 -11.40 4.86
CA GLN A 226 25.83 -12.16 5.20
C GLN A 226 25.48 -13.47 5.88
N TYR A 227 24.35 -13.53 6.57
CA TYR A 227 23.85 -14.71 7.27
C TYR A 227 22.34 -14.58 7.49
N LEU A 228 21.72 -15.69 7.85
CA LEU A 228 20.35 -15.72 8.37
C LEU A 228 20.42 -15.96 9.87
N PRO A 229 19.58 -15.29 10.68
CA PRO A 229 19.53 -15.57 12.11
C PRO A 229 19.02 -16.98 12.37
N GLU A 230 19.51 -17.62 13.44
CA GLU A 230 19.05 -18.96 13.82
C GLU A 230 17.55 -18.99 14.13
N GLU A 231 17.00 -17.86 14.56
CA GLU A 231 15.57 -17.68 14.87
C GLU A 231 14.67 -17.91 13.66
N ILE A 232 15.22 -17.96 12.43
CA ILE A 232 14.45 -18.34 11.25
C ILE A 232 13.81 -19.73 11.44
N GLY A 233 14.43 -20.59 12.23
CA GLY A 233 13.94 -21.94 12.51
C GLY A 233 12.62 -21.99 13.29
N THR A 234 12.18 -20.88 13.89
CA THR A 234 10.90 -20.84 14.60
C THR A 234 9.71 -20.61 13.67
N LEU A 235 9.97 -20.36 12.37
CA LEU A 235 8.92 -20.09 11.39
C LEU A 235 8.32 -21.38 10.85
N GLU A 236 7.51 -22.04 11.66
CA GLU A 236 6.92 -23.36 11.34
C GLU A 236 5.95 -23.33 10.17
N ASN A 237 5.37 -22.18 9.87
CA ASN A 237 4.40 -22.00 8.79
C ASN A 237 5.01 -21.49 7.49
N LEU A 238 6.33 -21.21 7.47
CA LEU A 238 7.00 -20.69 6.29
C LEU A 238 6.97 -21.70 5.17
N GLU A 239 6.40 -21.33 4.03
CA GLU A 239 6.24 -22.18 2.85
C GLU A 239 7.20 -21.80 1.73
N SER A 240 7.48 -20.52 1.58
CA SER A 240 8.33 -19.98 0.51
C SER A 240 9.38 -19.04 1.07
N LEU A 241 10.63 -19.29 0.74
CA LEU A 241 11.78 -18.49 1.15
C LEU A 241 12.66 -18.20 -0.05
N TYR A 242 12.79 -16.91 -0.41
CA TYR A 242 13.63 -16.46 -1.52
C TYR A 242 14.84 -15.74 -0.99
N LEU A 243 16.03 -16.31 -1.25
CA LEU A 243 17.35 -15.83 -0.79
C LEU A 243 18.28 -15.51 -1.97
N ASN A 244 17.78 -15.58 -3.20
CA ASN A 244 18.57 -15.40 -4.40
C ASN A 244 19.30 -14.04 -4.43
N ASP A 245 20.44 -14.01 -5.09
CA ASP A 245 21.21 -12.77 -5.27
C ASP A 245 21.62 -12.06 -3.97
N ASN A 246 22.13 -12.84 -3.01
CA ASN A 246 22.83 -12.36 -1.83
C ASN A 246 24.25 -12.88 -1.90
N PRO A 247 25.17 -12.17 -2.60
CA PRO A 247 26.49 -12.72 -2.93
C PRO A 247 27.38 -12.98 -1.71
N ASN A 248 27.11 -12.35 -0.58
CA ASN A 248 27.88 -12.55 0.65
C ASN A 248 27.28 -13.57 1.62
N LEU A 249 26.18 -14.22 1.22
CA LEU A 249 25.55 -15.27 2.02
C LEU A 249 26.31 -16.58 1.80
N CYS A 250 27.20 -16.91 2.75
CA CYS A 250 28.11 -18.04 2.63
C CYS A 250 27.62 -19.30 3.33
N ASN A 251 26.77 -19.16 4.34
CA ASN A 251 26.29 -20.26 5.15
C ASN A 251 24.83 -20.08 5.49
N LEU A 252 24.16 -21.21 5.67
CA LEU A 252 22.78 -21.24 6.16
C LEU A 252 22.78 -21.86 7.56
N PRO A 253 21.97 -21.35 8.50
CA PRO A 253 21.89 -21.96 9.82
C PRO A 253 21.23 -23.33 9.72
N PHE A 254 21.69 -24.30 10.52
CA PHE A 254 21.08 -25.62 10.52
C PHE A 254 19.62 -25.59 11.02
N GLU A 255 19.26 -24.57 11.81
CA GLU A 255 17.90 -24.33 12.29
C GLU A 255 16.90 -24.13 11.15
N LEU A 256 17.39 -23.81 9.95
CA LEU A 256 16.53 -23.70 8.76
C LEU A 256 15.75 -25.00 8.52
N ALA A 257 16.32 -26.13 8.89
CA ALA A 257 15.67 -27.44 8.78
C ALA A 257 14.42 -27.57 9.69
N LEU A 258 14.27 -26.68 10.67
CA LEU A 258 13.11 -26.64 11.55
C LEU A 258 11.88 -25.97 10.90
N CYS A 259 12.08 -25.35 9.74
CA CYS A 259 10.99 -24.78 8.94
C CYS A 259 10.24 -25.91 8.22
N VAL A 260 9.45 -26.64 8.96
CA VAL A 260 8.85 -27.92 8.51
C VAL A 260 7.84 -27.78 7.38
N SER A 261 7.29 -26.60 7.16
CA SER A 261 6.33 -26.32 6.09
C SER A 261 6.99 -25.83 4.80
N LEU A 262 8.31 -25.67 4.79
CA LEU A 262 9.02 -25.08 3.65
C LEU A 262 8.92 -25.96 2.41
N GLN A 263 8.38 -25.39 1.33
CA GLN A 263 8.16 -26.08 0.05
C GLN A 263 9.06 -25.50 -1.05
N ILE A 264 9.30 -24.20 -1.02
CA ILE A 264 10.08 -23.51 -2.04
C ILE A 264 11.19 -22.71 -1.35
N MET A 265 12.42 -22.95 -1.80
CA MET A 265 13.57 -22.15 -1.38
C MET A 265 14.43 -21.85 -2.60
N SER A 266 14.68 -20.58 -2.87
CA SER A 266 15.55 -20.15 -3.96
C SER A 266 16.77 -19.46 -3.39
N ILE A 267 17.96 -19.88 -3.85
CA ILE A 267 19.27 -19.39 -3.37
C ILE A 267 20.15 -18.89 -4.52
N GLU A 268 19.74 -19.06 -5.76
CA GLU A 268 20.54 -18.75 -6.97
C GLU A 268 20.93 -17.28 -7.10
#